data_71169edc32b3720890a4fc7517a2c63c
#
_entry.id   71169edc32b3720890a4fc7517a2c63c
#
_cell.length_a   1.000
_cell.length_b   1.000
_cell.length_c   1.000
_cell.angle_alpha   90.00
_cell.angle_beta   90.00
_cell.angle_gamma   90.00
#
_symmetry.space_group_name_H-M   'P 1'
#
loop_
_entity.id
_entity.type
_entity.pdbx_description
1 polymer ?
#
loop_
_entity_poly.entity_id
_entity_poly.type
_entity_poly.pdbx_seq_one_letter_code
_entity_poly.pdbx_strand_id
1 'polypeptide(L)'
;MTIKTTMGVLAGKTSHFVLSKLGRGSTLPGKIALKFDKNILDTLAKDYEIVVVTGTNGKTLTTALTVGILKEAFGDIVTNPSGANMITGITSTFLTAKRAKSGKKIAVLEIDEASLPKITEYITPSLFVFTNIFRDQMDRYGEIYTTYQMILDGAAKAPKATILANGDSPLFNSKEVINPIRFYGFDTEKHAPELAHYNTEGIVCPKCERILQYHLNTYANLGDYTCPNCDFHRPELDYKLTKLTKITNTTSEFVIDGQDYKINVGGLYNIYNALAAVSVAEFFGVAPEKIKAGFNKSRAVFGRQETFKIGNKSCTLVLIKNPVGASQALEMIKLADYPFSLSVLLNANYADGIDTSWIWDANFESILDMDIPEINAGGVRHSEIARRLRVTGYPEDKITQAEKLEDIMTLIEKQDCDHAYILATYTAMLEFRDILAQRHAVGKEMN
;
A
#
# COMPACT_ATOMS: atom_id res chain seq x y z
N MET A 1 -30.11 12.72 15.43
CA MET A 1 -30.23 12.32 14.01
C MET A 1 -31.44 13.00 13.40
N THR A 2 -31.32 13.57 12.20
CA THR A 2 -32.46 14.10 11.44
C THR A 2 -33.28 12.96 10.83
N ILE A 3 -34.53 13.25 10.41
CA ILE A 3 -35.37 12.23 9.70
C ILE A 3 -34.64 11.72 8.44
N LYS A 4 -34.00 12.61 7.68
CA LYS A 4 -33.21 12.25 6.48
C LYS A 4 -32.06 11.30 6.81
N THR A 5 -31.31 11.60 7.87
CA THR A 5 -30.21 10.75 8.34
C THR A 5 -30.71 9.36 8.75
N THR A 6 -31.84 9.29 9.49
CA THR A 6 -32.43 8.00 9.92
C THR A 6 -32.89 7.18 8.72
N MET A 7 -33.54 7.81 7.72
CA MET A 7 -33.94 7.13 6.47
C MET A 7 -32.71 6.64 5.69
N GLY A 8 -31.65 7.46 5.59
CA GLY A 8 -30.41 7.10 4.93
C GLY A 8 -29.72 5.90 5.59
N VAL A 9 -29.64 5.87 6.93
CA VAL A 9 -29.11 4.74 7.69
C VAL A 9 -29.92 3.46 7.45
N LEU A 10 -31.24 3.55 7.50
CA LEU A 10 -32.12 2.40 7.28
C LEU A 10 -31.97 1.86 5.85
N ALA A 11 -32.06 2.73 4.84
CA ALA A 11 -31.90 2.34 3.43
C ALA A 11 -30.51 1.74 3.14
N GLY A 12 -29.44 2.34 3.68
CA GLY A 12 -28.09 1.83 3.55
C GLY A 12 -27.89 0.46 4.20
N LYS A 13 -28.40 0.24 5.41
CA LYS A 13 -28.32 -1.06 6.11
C LYS A 13 -29.16 -2.14 5.41
N THR A 14 -30.34 -1.81 4.93
CA THR A 14 -31.18 -2.75 4.17
C THR A 14 -30.49 -3.16 2.87
N SER A 15 -29.93 -2.20 2.14
CA SER A 15 -29.20 -2.52 0.91
C SER A 15 -27.95 -3.36 1.19
N HIS A 16 -27.22 -3.10 2.28
CA HIS A 16 -26.09 -3.94 2.69
C HIS A 16 -26.54 -5.39 2.98
N PHE A 17 -27.62 -5.58 3.74
CA PHE A 17 -28.15 -6.91 4.05
C PHE A 17 -28.53 -7.71 2.79
N VAL A 18 -29.12 -7.07 1.79
CA VAL A 18 -29.47 -7.73 0.52
C VAL A 18 -28.21 -8.06 -0.29
N LEU A 19 -27.29 -7.10 -0.42
CA LEU A 19 -26.10 -7.23 -1.27
C LEU A 19 -25.03 -8.16 -0.68
N SER A 20 -24.93 -8.24 0.66
CA SER A 20 -24.01 -9.17 1.33
C SER A 20 -24.34 -10.64 1.02
N LYS A 21 -25.62 -10.97 0.84
CA LYS A 21 -26.05 -12.31 0.40
C LYS A 21 -25.65 -12.65 -1.04
N LEU A 22 -25.35 -11.62 -1.85
CA LEU A 22 -24.94 -11.75 -3.25
C LEU A 22 -23.41 -11.63 -3.43
N GLY A 23 -22.64 -11.56 -2.32
CA GLY A 23 -21.18 -11.35 -2.37
C GLY A 23 -20.78 -9.99 -2.96
N ARG A 24 -21.67 -8.99 -2.91
CA ARG A 24 -21.47 -7.63 -3.44
C ARG A 24 -21.80 -6.61 -2.37
N GLY A 25 -21.20 -5.39 -2.42
CA GLY A 25 -21.71 -4.28 -1.62
C GLY A 25 -20.74 -3.51 -0.77
N SER A 26 -19.47 -3.41 -1.13
CA SER A 26 -18.51 -2.57 -0.39
C SER A 26 -18.84 -1.07 -0.45
N THR A 27 -19.39 -0.56 -1.54
CA THR A 27 -19.60 0.89 -1.76
C THR A 27 -21.07 1.30 -1.97
N LEU A 28 -21.91 0.41 -2.49
CA LEU A 28 -23.30 0.72 -2.85
C LEU A 28 -24.18 1.11 -1.64
N PRO A 29 -24.08 0.49 -0.46
CA PRO A 29 -24.82 0.92 0.73
C PRO A 29 -24.57 2.38 1.11
N GLY A 30 -23.30 2.81 1.09
CA GLY A 30 -22.93 4.20 1.35
C GLY A 30 -23.43 5.16 0.27
N LYS A 31 -23.35 4.74 -1.02
CA LYS A 31 -23.92 5.52 -2.12
C LYS A 31 -25.42 5.76 -1.97
N ILE A 32 -26.16 4.75 -1.53
CA ILE A 32 -27.60 4.87 -1.25
C ILE A 32 -27.83 5.83 -0.08
N ALA A 33 -27.13 5.64 1.03
CA ALA A 33 -27.28 6.46 2.22
C ALA A 33 -27.00 7.96 1.96
N LEU A 34 -25.94 8.26 1.21
CA LEU A 34 -25.56 9.63 0.79
C LEU A 34 -26.60 10.31 -0.11
N LYS A 35 -27.45 9.54 -0.81
CA LYS A 35 -28.58 10.13 -1.57
C LYS A 35 -29.67 10.69 -0.67
N PHE A 36 -29.88 10.13 0.52
CA PHE A 36 -30.84 10.62 1.49
C PHE A 36 -30.30 11.79 2.32
N ASP A 37 -29.02 11.67 2.73
CA ASP A 37 -28.35 12.70 3.54
C ASP A 37 -26.86 12.78 3.16
N LYS A 38 -26.47 13.89 2.53
CA LYS A 38 -25.07 14.12 2.10
C LYS A 38 -24.10 14.22 3.29
N ASN A 39 -24.60 14.63 4.46
CA ASN A 39 -23.82 14.81 5.68
C ASN A 39 -23.90 13.58 6.62
N ILE A 40 -24.43 12.45 6.17
CA ILE A 40 -24.65 11.27 7.00
C ILE A 40 -23.34 10.77 7.61
N LEU A 41 -22.21 10.90 6.90
CA LEU A 41 -20.89 10.46 7.34
C LEU A 41 -20.43 11.20 8.60
N ASP A 42 -20.66 12.52 8.70
CA ASP A 42 -20.37 13.29 9.92
C ASP A 42 -21.09 12.71 11.15
N THR A 43 -22.37 12.38 11.00
CA THR A 43 -23.14 11.76 12.10
C THR A 43 -22.64 10.37 12.48
N LEU A 44 -22.22 9.58 11.50
CA LEU A 44 -21.77 8.20 11.73
C LEU A 44 -20.37 8.12 12.35
N ALA A 45 -19.51 9.04 11.98
CA ALA A 45 -18.09 9.03 12.34
C ALA A 45 -17.75 9.79 13.63
N LYS A 46 -18.64 10.68 14.12
CA LYS A 46 -18.33 11.64 15.18
C LYS A 46 -17.84 11.08 16.51
N ASP A 47 -18.22 9.82 16.83
CA ASP A 47 -17.87 9.17 18.10
C ASP A 47 -16.56 8.36 17.99
N TYR A 48 -15.90 8.38 16.84
CA TYR A 48 -14.69 7.60 16.60
C TYR A 48 -13.45 8.46 16.69
N GLU A 49 -12.41 7.91 17.27
CA GLU A 49 -11.05 8.39 17.09
C GLU A 49 -10.52 7.81 15.77
N ILE A 50 -10.24 8.69 14.82
CA ILE A 50 -10.02 8.29 13.43
C ILE A 50 -8.55 8.45 13.08
N VAL A 51 -7.94 7.36 12.60
CA VAL A 51 -6.64 7.33 11.93
C VAL A 51 -6.87 7.22 10.43
N VAL A 52 -6.24 8.09 9.66
CA VAL A 52 -6.29 8.06 8.19
C VAL A 52 -4.92 7.66 7.67
N VAL A 53 -4.86 6.62 6.84
CA VAL A 53 -3.66 6.18 6.13
C VAL A 53 -3.79 6.57 4.67
N THR A 54 -2.84 7.35 4.16
CA THR A 54 -2.82 7.82 2.77
C THR A 54 -1.40 7.85 2.20
N GLY A 55 -1.27 7.98 0.89
CA GLY A 55 -0.01 7.98 0.14
C GLY A 55 -0.03 6.96 -1.00
N THR A 56 0.93 6.98 -1.90
CA THR A 56 0.91 6.20 -3.15
C THR A 56 0.99 4.70 -2.92
N ASN A 57 2.01 4.23 -2.21
CA ASN A 57 2.24 2.81 -1.95
C ASN A 57 2.13 2.50 -0.45
N GLY A 58 1.79 1.24 -0.12
CA GLY A 58 1.78 0.74 1.26
C GLY A 58 0.51 1.00 2.07
N LYS A 59 -0.43 1.83 1.61
CA LYS A 59 -1.69 2.15 2.33
C LYS A 59 -2.37 0.93 2.94
N THR A 60 -2.67 -0.05 2.11
CA THR A 60 -3.45 -1.25 2.49
C THR A 60 -2.73 -2.08 3.54
N LEU A 61 -1.42 -2.34 3.36
CA LEU A 61 -0.66 -3.14 4.32
C LEU A 61 -0.45 -2.37 5.63
N THR A 62 -0.11 -1.08 5.58
CA THR A 62 0.00 -0.23 6.77
C THR A 62 -1.32 -0.21 7.55
N THR A 63 -2.45 -0.04 6.86
CA THR A 63 -3.79 -0.10 7.49
C THR A 63 -4.03 -1.44 8.15
N ALA A 64 -3.76 -2.55 7.45
CA ALA A 64 -3.99 -3.90 7.98
C ALA A 64 -3.11 -4.21 9.20
N LEU A 65 -1.82 -3.87 9.16
CA LEU A 65 -0.90 -4.03 10.28
C LEU A 65 -1.33 -3.18 11.48
N THR A 66 -1.68 -1.91 11.24
CA THR A 66 -2.19 -1.00 12.28
C THR A 66 -3.45 -1.56 12.93
N VAL A 67 -4.42 -2.01 12.12
CA VAL A 67 -5.65 -2.64 12.62
C VAL A 67 -5.35 -3.90 13.43
N GLY A 68 -4.42 -4.74 12.96
CA GLY A 68 -3.99 -5.94 13.68
C GLY A 68 -3.46 -5.61 15.08
N ILE A 69 -2.57 -4.63 15.18
CA ILE A 69 -1.98 -4.18 16.44
C ILE A 69 -3.04 -3.55 17.36
N LEU A 70 -3.82 -2.61 16.84
CA LEU A 70 -4.80 -1.88 17.65
C LEU A 70 -5.93 -2.80 18.16
N LYS A 71 -6.28 -3.86 17.42
CA LYS A 71 -7.21 -4.90 17.89
C LYS A 71 -6.71 -5.63 19.13
N GLU A 72 -5.41 -5.89 19.25
CA GLU A 72 -4.82 -6.53 20.45
C GLU A 72 -4.85 -5.59 21.66
N ALA A 73 -4.85 -4.28 21.43
CA ALA A 73 -4.85 -3.29 22.50
C ALA A 73 -6.25 -2.83 22.92
N PHE A 74 -7.15 -2.61 21.98
CA PHE A 74 -8.41 -1.90 22.19
C PHE A 74 -9.66 -2.71 21.77
N GLY A 75 -9.51 -3.90 21.19
CA GLY A 75 -10.62 -4.72 20.73
C GLY A 75 -11.10 -4.36 19.31
N ASP A 76 -12.40 -4.17 19.12
CA ASP A 76 -12.97 -3.95 17.79
C ASP A 76 -12.50 -2.63 17.16
N ILE A 77 -11.85 -2.72 16.02
CA ILE A 77 -11.41 -1.58 15.20
C ILE A 77 -12.23 -1.54 13.91
N VAL A 78 -12.75 -0.36 13.58
CA VAL A 78 -13.46 -0.14 12.32
C VAL A 78 -12.46 0.16 11.23
N THR A 79 -12.57 -0.51 10.09
CA THR A 79 -11.72 -0.29 8.92
C THR A 79 -12.49 -0.56 7.64
N ASN A 80 -12.17 0.16 6.57
CA ASN A 80 -12.76 -0.07 5.27
C ASN A 80 -12.08 -1.23 4.53
N PRO A 81 -12.83 -2.03 3.75
CA PRO A 81 -12.25 -3.05 2.90
C PRO A 81 -11.28 -2.45 1.88
N SER A 82 -10.30 -3.22 1.43
CA SER A 82 -9.37 -2.84 0.36
C SER A 82 -10.14 -2.34 -0.87
N GLY A 83 -9.68 -1.23 -1.45
CA GLY A 83 -10.32 -0.58 -2.60
C GLY A 83 -11.58 0.25 -2.29
N ALA A 84 -12.12 0.22 -1.06
CA ALA A 84 -13.27 1.05 -0.65
C ALA A 84 -12.84 2.39 -0.02
N ASN A 85 -11.87 3.07 -0.61
CA ASN A 85 -11.13 4.22 -0.08
C ASN A 85 -11.68 5.60 -0.52
N MET A 86 -12.87 5.61 -1.10
CA MET A 86 -13.62 6.82 -1.48
C MET A 86 -14.81 7.05 -0.52
N ILE A 87 -15.43 8.24 -0.56
CA ILE A 87 -16.52 8.64 0.36
C ILE A 87 -17.66 7.62 0.47
N THR A 88 -18.05 6.96 -0.64
CA THR A 88 -19.10 5.95 -0.64
C THR A 88 -18.70 4.69 0.11
N GLY A 89 -17.44 4.25 -0.01
CA GLY A 89 -16.87 3.12 0.72
C GLY A 89 -16.73 3.42 2.21
N ILE A 90 -16.17 4.57 2.56
CA ILE A 90 -16.06 5.04 3.95
C ILE A 90 -17.43 5.14 4.62
N THR A 91 -18.42 5.70 3.92
CA THR A 91 -19.80 5.75 4.45
C THR A 91 -20.38 4.36 4.67
N SER A 92 -20.17 3.42 3.73
CA SER A 92 -20.59 2.01 3.90
C SER A 92 -19.95 1.38 5.13
N THR A 93 -18.66 1.63 5.35
CA THR A 93 -17.90 1.13 6.49
C THR A 93 -18.54 1.53 7.82
N PHE A 94 -18.82 2.81 8.02
CA PHE A 94 -19.46 3.28 9.25
C PHE A 94 -20.93 2.84 9.39
N LEU A 95 -21.66 2.69 8.29
CA LEU A 95 -23.03 2.13 8.30
C LEU A 95 -23.08 0.68 8.82
N THR A 96 -22.08 -0.11 8.47
CA THR A 96 -22.00 -1.54 8.77
C THR A 96 -21.16 -1.85 10.01
N ALA A 97 -20.48 -0.85 10.56
CA ALA A 97 -19.68 -0.97 11.76
C ALA A 97 -20.52 -1.56 12.91
N LYS A 98 -19.98 -2.59 13.56
CA LYS A 98 -20.54 -3.12 14.79
C LYS A 98 -20.40 -2.07 15.89
N ARG A 99 -21.44 -1.85 16.68
CA ARG A 99 -21.34 -0.98 17.85
C ARG A 99 -20.36 -1.59 18.83
N ALA A 100 -19.30 -0.85 19.16
CA ALA A 100 -18.41 -1.24 20.23
C ALA A 100 -19.24 -1.41 21.53
N LYS A 101 -19.11 -2.56 22.18
CA LYS A 101 -19.83 -2.87 23.42
C LYS A 101 -19.34 -2.07 24.62
N SER A 102 -18.06 -1.72 24.62
CA SER A 102 -17.38 -0.90 25.64
C SER A 102 -16.02 -0.46 25.08
N GLY A 103 -15.44 0.60 25.66
CA GLY A 103 -14.08 1.07 25.34
C GLY A 103 -14.03 2.17 24.28
N LYS A 104 -12.80 2.48 23.86
CA LYS A 104 -12.47 3.52 22.89
C LYS A 104 -12.91 3.07 21.49
N LYS A 105 -13.66 3.90 20.79
CA LYS A 105 -14.05 3.61 19.40
C LYS A 105 -12.98 4.14 18.48
N ILE A 106 -12.26 3.26 17.83
CA ILE A 106 -11.19 3.61 16.90
C ILE A 106 -11.57 3.16 15.49
N ALA A 107 -11.32 4.03 14.52
CA ALA A 107 -11.40 3.71 13.11
C ALA A 107 -10.04 3.94 12.45
N VAL A 108 -9.56 2.97 11.67
CA VAL A 108 -8.36 3.09 10.84
C VAL A 108 -8.81 3.00 9.39
N LEU A 109 -8.66 4.08 8.66
CA LEU A 109 -9.23 4.24 7.32
C LEU A 109 -8.13 4.41 6.29
N GLU A 110 -8.12 3.55 5.29
CA GLU A 110 -7.37 3.78 4.05
C GLU A 110 -8.14 4.79 3.19
N ILE A 111 -7.53 5.94 2.87
CA ILE A 111 -8.16 6.98 2.04
C ILE A 111 -7.24 7.31 0.87
N ASP A 112 -7.84 7.36 -0.31
CA ASP A 112 -7.20 7.78 -1.55
C ASP A 112 -6.84 9.28 -1.49
N GLU A 113 -5.69 9.67 -2.03
CA GLU A 113 -5.13 11.01 -1.93
C GLU A 113 -6.08 12.09 -2.47
N ALA A 114 -6.69 11.85 -3.63
CA ALA A 114 -7.63 12.78 -4.25
C ALA A 114 -8.99 12.82 -3.53
N SER A 115 -9.31 11.79 -2.77
CA SER A 115 -10.56 11.70 -1.99
C SER A 115 -10.44 12.36 -0.62
N LEU A 116 -9.22 12.48 -0.08
CA LEU A 116 -8.96 12.97 1.27
C LEU A 116 -9.57 14.36 1.53
N PRO A 117 -9.40 15.40 0.68
CA PRO A 117 -9.98 16.71 0.92
C PRO A 117 -11.50 16.69 1.04
N LYS A 118 -12.18 15.81 0.30
CA LYS A 118 -13.64 15.68 0.32
C LYS A 118 -14.14 14.94 1.55
N ILE A 119 -13.41 13.91 1.98
CA ILE A 119 -13.81 13.08 3.12
C ILE A 119 -13.60 13.84 4.42
N THR A 120 -12.52 14.61 4.55
CA THR A 120 -12.24 15.44 5.74
C THR A 120 -13.19 16.63 5.93
N GLU A 121 -14.11 16.88 4.98
CA GLU A 121 -15.26 17.75 5.20
C GLU A 121 -16.31 17.15 6.17
N TYR A 122 -16.32 15.82 6.29
CA TYR A 122 -17.33 15.07 7.04
C TYR A 122 -16.77 14.28 8.22
N ILE A 123 -15.45 14.09 8.30
CA ILE A 123 -14.80 13.41 9.42
C ILE A 123 -13.70 14.31 9.99
N THR A 124 -13.42 14.14 11.28
CA THR A 124 -12.32 14.83 11.96
C THR A 124 -11.32 13.80 12.45
N PRO A 125 -10.28 13.49 11.68
CA PRO A 125 -9.21 12.59 12.12
C PRO A 125 -8.47 13.14 13.33
N SER A 126 -7.92 12.23 14.15
CA SER A 126 -6.95 12.55 15.21
C SER A 126 -5.51 12.35 14.72
N LEU A 127 -5.33 11.48 13.73
CA LEU A 127 -4.03 11.14 13.18
C LEU A 127 -4.12 10.92 11.67
N PHE A 128 -3.19 11.51 10.94
CA PHE A 128 -2.90 11.18 9.54
C PHE A 128 -1.59 10.42 9.46
N VAL A 129 -1.52 9.39 8.64
CA VAL A 129 -0.31 8.62 8.34
C VAL A 129 0.01 8.79 6.86
N PHE A 130 1.13 9.44 6.56
CA PHE A 130 1.63 9.65 5.21
C PHE A 130 2.73 8.64 4.92
N THR A 131 2.45 7.67 4.04
CA THR A 131 3.39 6.59 3.74
C THR A 131 4.51 7.02 2.80
N ASN A 132 4.17 7.43 1.61
CA ASN A 132 5.05 7.95 0.55
C ASN A 132 4.22 8.56 -0.56
N ILE A 133 4.86 9.38 -1.41
CA ILE A 133 4.28 9.85 -2.67
C ILE A 133 5.30 9.62 -3.76
N PHE A 134 4.93 8.77 -4.71
CA PHE A 134 5.68 8.44 -5.91
C PHE A 134 4.82 8.71 -7.15
N ARG A 135 5.42 8.69 -8.32
CA ARG A 135 4.67 8.77 -9.57
C ARG A 135 3.74 7.57 -9.70
N ASP A 136 2.46 7.82 -9.88
CA ASP A 136 1.42 6.80 -9.99
C ASP A 136 0.25 7.36 -10.79
N GLN A 137 -0.17 6.71 -11.86
CA GLN A 137 -1.33 7.10 -12.67
C GLN A 137 -1.38 8.64 -12.92
N MET A 138 -0.32 9.20 -13.53
CA MET A 138 -0.20 10.64 -13.74
C MET A 138 -1.35 11.24 -14.56
N ASP A 139 -1.96 10.44 -15.42
CA ASP A 139 -3.20 10.76 -16.13
C ASP A 139 -4.40 11.04 -15.20
N ARG A 140 -4.37 10.49 -13.97
CA ARG A 140 -5.44 10.60 -12.99
C ARG A 140 -5.13 11.57 -11.84
N TYR A 141 -3.90 11.57 -11.32
CA TYR A 141 -3.52 12.32 -10.11
C TYR A 141 -2.60 13.51 -10.41
N GLY A 142 -2.03 13.59 -11.61
CA GLY A 142 -1.05 14.59 -11.99
C GLY A 142 0.31 14.36 -11.31
N GLU A 143 1.10 15.43 -11.22
CA GLU A 143 2.45 15.42 -10.65
C GLU A 143 2.45 15.16 -9.13
N ILE A 144 3.55 14.63 -8.60
CA ILE A 144 3.74 14.30 -7.18
C ILE A 144 3.46 15.47 -6.24
N TYR A 145 3.82 16.69 -6.64
CA TYR A 145 3.55 17.91 -5.85
C TYR A 145 2.07 18.25 -5.78
N THR A 146 1.30 17.97 -6.82
CA THR A 146 -0.16 18.14 -6.84
C THR A 146 -0.82 17.14 -5.89
N THR A 147 -0.40 15.88 -5.94
CA THR A 147 -0.86 14.82 -5.03
C THR A 147 -0.55 15.18 -3.57
N TYR A 148 0.67 15.67 -3.30
CA TYR A 148 1.03 16.13 -1.96
C TYR A 148 0.15 17.30 -1.49
N GLN A 149 -0.13 18.27 -2.37
CA GLN A 149 -0.99 19.38 -2.03
C GLN A 149 -2.42 18.93 -1.68
N MET A 150 -2.99 17.96 -2.43
CA MET A 150 -4.30 17.39 -2.08
C MET A 150 -4.31 16.77 -0.68
N ILE A 151 -3.26 16.04 -0.31
CA ILE A 151 -3.14 15.46 1.02
C ILE A 151 -3.07 16.55 2.10
N LEU A 152 -2.30 17.60 1.88
CA LEU A 152 -2.19 18.73 2.81
C LEU A 152 -3.51 19.49 2.94
N ASP A 153 -4.22 19.73 1.83
CA ASP A 153 -5.53 20.38 1.84
C ASP A 153 -6.56 19.57 2.66
N GLY A 154 -6.45 18.22 2.59
CA GLY A 154 -7.25 17.34 3.42
C GLY A 154 -6.88 17.41 4.90
N ALA A 155 -5.59 17.39 5.23
CA ALA A 155 -5.11 17.46 6.61
C ALA A 155 -5.41 18.82 7.26
N ALA A 156 -5.32 19.91 6.51
CA ALA A 156 -5.59 21.26 6.98
C ALA A 156 -7.03 21.45 7.47
N LYS A 157 -7.99 20.62 7.04
CA LYS A 157 -9.37 20.64 7.54
C LYS A 157 -9.53 20.09 8.96
N ALA A 158 -8.50 19.39 9.45
CA ALA A 158 -8.41 18.93 10.84
C ALA A 158 -7.09 19.40 11.48
N PRO A 159 -6.91 20.69 11.74
CA PRO A 159 -5.61 21.29 12.10
C PRO A 159 -5.06 20.84 13.46
N LYS A 160 -5.88 20.22 14.31
CA LYS A 160 -5.46 19.63 15.58
C LYS A 160 -4.97 18.18 15.45
N ALA A 161 -5.25 17.53 14.32
CA ALA A 161 -4.78 16.18 14.05
C ALA A 161 -3.26 16.17 13.86
N THR A 162 -2.59 15.18 14.43
CA THR A 162 -1.16 14.99 14.19
C THR A 162 -0.96 14.36 12.80
N ILE A 163 0.04 14.81 12.06
CA ILE A 163 0.55 14.13 10.87
C ILE A 163 1.74 13.26 11.31
N LEU A 164 1.68 11.98 11.02
CA LEU A 164 2.77 11.03 11.13
C LEU A 164 3.29 10.75 9.73
N ALA A 165 4.41 11.35 9.36
CA ALA A 165 4.96 11.31 8.02
C ALA A 165 6.25 10.49 7.96
N ASN A 166 6.48 9.86 6.80
CA ASN A 166 7.77 9.23 6.50
C ASN A 166 8.85 10.31 6.32
N GLY A 167 9.71 10.49 7.34
CA GLY A 167 10.77 11.47 7.34
C GLY A 167 11.86 11.23 6.30
N ASP A 168 11.98 10.00 5.81
CA ASP A 168 12.92 9.63 4.75
C ASP A 168 12.48 10.13 3.36
N SER A 169 11.24 10.63 3.23
CA SER A 169 10.75 11.26 2.00
C SER A 169 11.04 12.76 1.99
N PRO A 170 11.90 13.29 1.11
CA PRO A 170 12.17 14.72 1.00
C PRO A 170 10.91 15.55 0.79
N LEU A 171 9.91 14.98 0.13
CA LEU A 171 8.66 15.67 -0.19
C LEU A 171 7.89 16.07 1.07
N PHE A 172 7.82 15.21 2.10
CA PHE A 172 7.06 15.50 3.31
C PHE A 172 7.66 16.57 4.20
N ASN A 173 8.95 16.89 4.02
CA ASN A 173 9.64 18.02 4.66
C ASN A 173 9.78 19.25 3.76
N SER A 174 9.16 19.25 2.56
CA SER A 174 9.32 20.32 1.57
C SER A 174 8.44 21.55 1.82
N LYS A 175 7.40 21.42 2.65
CA LYS A 175 6.41 22.48 2.94
C LYS A 175 6.14 22.56 4.43
N GLU A 176 5.91 23.79 4.90
CA GLU A 176 5.35 24.01 6.23
C GLU A 176 3.90 23.56 6.29
N VAL A 177 3.52 22.93 7.39
CA VAL A 177 2.16 22.45 7.65
C VAL A 177 1.61 23.06 8.94
N ILE A 178 0.29 23.27 8.99
CA ILE A 178 -0.36 23.83 10.19
C ILE A 178 -0.61 22.78 11.29
N ASN A 179 -0.59 21.49 10.93
CA ASN A 179 -0.81 20.39 11.82
C ASN A 179 0.47 20.10 12.65
N PRO A 180 0.35 19.63 13.90
CA PRO A 180 1.47 18.97 14.54
C PRO A 180 2.00 17.84 13.67
N ILE A 181 3.32 17.78 13.46
CA ILE A 181 3.94 16.74 12.64
C ILE A 181 4.96 15.94 13.45
N ARG A 182 4.99 14.63 13.23
CA ARG A 182 5.99 13.69 13.71
C ARG A 182 6.52 12.85 12.57
N PHE A 183 7.76 12.44 12.68
CA PHE A 183 8.42 11.71 11.61
C PHE A 183 8.88 10.32 12.03
N TYR A 184 8.67 9.35 11.15
CA TYR A 184 9.26 8.03 11.26
C TYR A 184 10.22 7.77 10.11
N GLY A 185 11.23 6.94 10.31
CA GLY A 185 12.19 6.62 9.26
C GLY A 185 13.27 5.65 9.71
N PHE A 186 14.20 5.36 8.82
CA PHE A 186 15.34 4.49 9.08
C PHE A 186 16.50 5.28 9.66
N ASP A 187 17.05 4.81 10.77
CA ASP A 187 18.22 5.35 11.45
C ASP A 187 19.27 4.24 11.68
N THR A 188 19.56 3.51 10.61
CA THR A 188 20.58 2.45 10.58
C THR A 188 21.96 3.03 10.28
N GLU A 189 22.96 2.16 9.99
CA GLU A 189 24.30 2.61 9.63
C GLU A 189 24.28 3.61 8.47
N LYS A 190 25.08 4.69 8.64
CA LYS A 190 25.20 5.78 7.68
C LYS A 190 26.57 5.77 7.03
N HIS A 191 26.60 6.16 5.78
CA HIS A 191 27.81 6.31 4.99
C HIS A 191 28.22 7.80 4.87
N ALA A 192 29.38 8.06 4.30
CA ALA A 192 29.69 9.39 3.79
C ALA A 192 28.60 9.78 2.77
N PRO A 193 28.21 11.08 2.72
CA PRO A 193 27.13 11.49 1.84
C PRO A 193 27.50 11.31 0.37
N GLU A 194 26.68 10.59 -0.37
CA GLU A 194 26.82 10.36 -1.79
C GLU A 194 25.69 11.04 -2.55
N LEU A 195 25.97 11.49 -3.78
CA LEU A 195 24.92 12.05 -4.64
C LEU A 195 23.82 11.01 -4.87
N ALA A 196 22.58 11.48 -4.87
CA ALA A 196 21.44 10.66 -5.19
C ALA A 196 21.66 9.94 -6.54
N HIS A 197 21.46 8.62 -6.55
CA HIS A 197 21.45 7.89 -7.80
C HIS A 197 20.27 8.34 -8.66
N TYR A 198 20.47 8.37 -9.98
CA TYR A 198 19.39 8.70 -10.89
C TYR A 198 18.22 7.74 -10.69
N ASN A 199 17.05 8.31 -10.45
CA ASN A 199 15.78 7.62 -10.42
C ASN A 199 14.67 8.57 -10.88
N THR A 200 13.50 8.04 -11.12
CA THR A 200 12.36 8.79 -11.67
C THR A 200 11.55 9.56 -10.62
N GLU A 201 11.89 9.46 -9.34
CA GLU A 201 11.05 9.95 -8.23
C GLU A 201 11.46 11.33 -7.69
N GLY A 202 12.38 11.99 -8.36
CA GLY A 202 12.87 13.30 -7.94
C GLY A 202 14.01 13.20 -6.91
N ILE A 203 15.15 13.70 -7.34
CA ILE A 203 16.40 13.68 -6.56
C ILE A 203 16.91 15.10 -6.27
N VAL A 204 16.08 16.12 -6.57
CA VAL A 204 16.45 17.52 -6.40
C VAL A 204 15.90 18.10 -5.11
N CYS A 205 16.65 18.99 -4.52
CA CYS A 205 16.23 19.74 -3.35
C CYS A 205 15.01 20.60 -3.68
N PRO A 206 13.91 20.51 -2.92
CA PRO A 206 12.70 21.30 -3.17
C PRO A 206 12.88 22.81 -2.86
N LYS A 207 13.99 23.21 -2.18
CA LYS A 207 14.29 24.61 -1.86
C LYS A 207 15.17 25.28 -2.90
N CYS A 208 16.20 24.59 -3.42
CA CYS A 208 17.22 25.21 -4.27
C CYS A 208 17.55 24.41 -5.55
N GLU A 209 16.82 23.36 -5.85
CA GLU A 209 16.91 22.54 -7.06
C GLU A 209 18.27 21.85 -7.31
N ARG A 210 19.16 21.81 -6.30
CA ARG A 210 20.41 21.03 -6.37
C ARG A 210 20.12 19.57 -6.09
N ILE A 211 20.91 18.68 -6.71
CA ILE A 211 20.82 17.23 -6.45
C ILE A 211 21.11 16.98 -4.97
N LEU A 212 20.24 16.22 -4.31
CA LEU A 212 20.40 15.81 -2.93
C LEU A 212 21.54 14.81 -2.77
N GLN A 213 22.10 14.76 -1.58
CA GLN A 213 23.03 13.73 -1.13
C GLN A 213 22.36 12.88 -0.06
N TYR A 214 22.75 11.61 0.04
CA TYR A 214 22.22 10.66 1.00
C TYR A 214 23.33 10.06 1.84
N HIS A 215 23.14 10.04 3.15
CA HIS A 215 23.94 9.26 4.09
C HIS A 215 23.44 7.81 4.16
N LEU A 216 22.18 7.58 3.81
CA LEU A 216 21.52 6.30 3.67
C LEU A 216 20.45 6.47 2.60
N ASN A 217 20.52 5.73 1.50
CA ASN A 217 19.43 5.61 0.55
C ASN A 217 18.85 4.20 0.66
N THR A 218 17.56 4.08 0.96
CA THR A 218 16.90 2.77 1.13
C THR A 218 16.33 2.26 -0.19
N TYR A 219 15.49 3.03 -0.83
CA TYR A 219 15.02 2.80 -2.20
C TYR A 219 14.36 4.05 -2.78
N ALA A 220 14.31 4.16 -4.09
CA ALA A 220 13.83 5.36 -4.78
C ALA A 220 14.54 6.62 -4.22
N ASN A 221 13.77 7.59 -3.72
CA ASN A 221 14.28 8.79 -3.09
C ASN A 221 14.11 8.82 -1.56
N LEU A 222 13.91 7.66 -0.93
CA LEU A 222 13.76 7.56 0.52
C LEU A 222 15.11 7.32 1.21
N GLY A 223 15.33 8.05 2.31
CA GLY A 223 16.53 7.85 3.13
C GLY A 223 16.94 9.07 3.95
N ASP A 224 18.15 9.04 4.46
CA ASP A 224 18.78 10.14 5.19
C ASP A 224 19.43 11.13 4.21
N TYR A 225 18.65 12.09 3.74
CA TYR A 225 19.03 13.07 2.74
C TYR A 225 19.52 14.38 3.33
N THR A 226 20.42 15.05 2.59
CA THR A 226 20.88 16.42 2.85
C THR A 226 21.10 17.16 1.54
N CYS A 227 20.93 18.48 1.55
CA CYS A 227 21.27 19.31 0.41
C CYS A 227 22.70 19.85 0.54
N PRO A 228 23.57 19.68 -0.48
CA PRO A 228 24.93 20.21 -0.41
C PRO A 228 25.01 21.74 -0.53
N ASN A 229 23.91 22.43 -0.85
CA ASN A 229 23.90 23.86 -1.17
C ASN A 229 23.04 24.72 -0.22
N CYS A 230 22.08 24.14 0.50
CA CYS A 230 21.25 24.87 1.46
C CYS A 230 21.00 24.00 2.72
N ASP A 231 20.25 24.55 3.66
CA ASP A 231 19.94 23.92 4.94
C ASP A 231 18.89 22.79 4.89
N PHE A 232 18.44 22.41 3.69
CA PHE A 232 17.45 21.35 3.56
C PHE A 232 18.06 19.97 3.84
N HIS A 233 17.52 19.30 4.84
CA HIS A 233 17.94 17.97 5.27
C HIS A 233 16.76 17.16 5.83
N ARG A 234 16.97 15.88 6.05
CA ARG A 234 15.99 15.02 6.70
C ARG A 234 15.63 15.56 8.10
N PRO A 235 14.34 15.63 8.45
CA PRO A 235 13.92 16.05 9.78
C PRO A 235 14.39 15.04 10.86
N GLU A 236 14.43 15.49 12.10
CA GLU A 236 14.62 14.57 13.22
C GLU A 236 13.47 13.57 13.29
N LEU A 237 13.79 12.30 13.53
CA LEU A 237 12.82 11.23 13.59
C LEU A 237 12.33 11.03 15.03
N ASP A 238 11.01 10.97 15.20
CA ASP A 238 10.36 10.60 16.47
C ASP A 238 10.34 9.08 16.68
N TYR A 239 10.22 8.32 15.58
CA TYR A 239 10.16 6.86 15.58
C TYR A 239 11.23 6.29 14.64
N LYS A 240 12.14 5.47 15.17
CA LYS A 240 13.38 5.09 14.49
C LYS A 240 13.49 3.59 14.30
N LEU A 241 13.62 3.16 13.04
CA LEU A 241 14.13 1.84 12.76
C LEU A 241 15.65 1.88 12.85
N THR A 242 16.21 1.22 13.86
CA THR A 242 17.63 1.32 14.20
C THR A 242 18.47 0.15 13.67
N LYS A 243 17.83 -0.98 13.35
CA LYS A 243 18.54 -2.16 12.84
C LYS A 243 17.65 -3.00 11.91
N LEU A 244 18.23 -3.43 10.80
CA LEU A 244 17.71 -4.50 9.95
C LEU A 244 18.41 -5.80 10.36
N THR A 245 17.67 -6.76 10.93
CA THR A 245 18.25 -8.01 11.42
C THR A 245 18.25 -9.09 10.35
N LYS A 246 17.13 -9.23 9.63
CA LYS A 246 17.00 -10.20 8.53
C LYS A 246 15.88 -9.77 7.59
N ILE A 247 16.16 -9.85 6.29
CA ILE A 247 15.16 -9.65 5.24
C ILE A 247 15.21 -10.84 4.30
N THR A 248 14.06 -11.44 4.05
CA THR A 248 13.87 -12.49 3.05
C THR A 248 12.75 -12.11 2.09
N ASN A 249 12.49 -12.95 1.12
CA ASN A 249 11.34 -12.79 0.22
C ASN A 249 9.97 -13.01 0.91
N THR A 250 9.92 -13.55 2.14
CA THR A 250 8.68 -13.90 2.85
C THR A 250 8.58 -13.33 4.26
N THR A 251 9.70 -12.94 4.88
CA THR A 251 9.72 -12.43 6.26
C THR A 251 10.72 -11.30 6.42
N SER A 252 10.48 -10.44 7.39
CA SER A 252 11.43 -9.39 7.78
C SER A 252 11.53 -9.28 9.30
N GLU A 253 12.77 -9.13 9.81
CA GLU A 253 13.10 -8.97 11.22
C GLU A 253 13.92 -7.69 11.40
N PHE A 254 13.52 -6.84 12.34
CA PHE A 254 14.11 -5.50 12.51
C PHE A 254 13.91 -5.00 13.93
N VAL A 255 14.62 -3.92 14.28
CA VAL A 255 14.53 -3.24 15.57
C VAL A 255 14.00 -1.82 15.38
N ILE A 256 12.95 -1.47 16.11
CA ILE A 256 12.41 -0.11 16.21
C ILE A 256 12.50 0.33 17.66
N ASP A 257 13.16 1.48 17.90
CA ASP A 257 13.32 2.08 19.25
C ASP A 257 13.75 1.06 20.32
N GLY A 258 14.69 0.17 19.96
CA GLY A 258 15.25 -0.86 20.83
C GLY A 258 14.40 -2.11 21.03
N GLN A 259 13.28 -2.24 20.35
CA GLN A 259 12.39 -3.41 20.39
C GLN A 259 12.52 -4.25 19.10
N ASP A 260 12.70 -5.56 19.24
CA ASP A 260 12.73 -6.50 18.12
C ASP A 260 11.32 -6.79 17.61
N TYR A 261 11.14 -6.74 16.31
CA TYR A 261 9.89 -7.04 15.62
C TYR A 261 10.12 -7.99 14.44
N LYS A 262 9.08 -8.75 14.12
CA LYS A 262 9.02 -9.65 12.96
C LYS A 262 7.68 -9.52 12.26
N ILE A 263 7.71 -9.47 10.93
CA ILE A 263 6.53 -9.52 10.06
C ILE A 263 6.63 -10.69 9.07
N ASN A 264 5.49 -11.26 8.69
CA ASN A 264 5.39 -12.38 7.75
C ASN A 264 5.21 -11.92 6.31
N VAL A 265 5.90 -10.86 5.94
CA VAL A 265 6.05 -10.34 4.57
C VAL A 265 7.49 -9.91 4.36
N GLY A 266 8.03 -10.17 3.17
CA GLY A 266 9.40 -9.84 2.81
C GLY A 266 9.53 -8.48 2.14
N GLY A 267 10.78 -8.04 1.98
CA GLY A 267 11.13 -6.83 1.24
C GLY A 267 11.14 -5.54 2.07
N LEU A 268 12.07 -4.67 1.71
CA LEU A 268 12.37 -3.44 2.45
C LEU A 268 11.17 -2.49 2.56
N TYR A 269 10.39 -2.37 1.49
CA TYR A 269 9.20 -1.50 1.46
C TYR A 269 8.12 -1.92 2.48
N ASN A 270 8.03 -3.22 2.80
CA ASN A 270 7.10 -3.71 3.83
C ASN A 270 7.57 -3.39 5.24
N ILE A 271 8.86 -3.21 5.45
CA ILE A 271 9.40 -2.75 6.73
C ILE A 271 8.99 -1.29 6.99
N TYR A 272 8.95 -0.41 5.97
CA TYR A 272 8.37 0.93 6.12
C TYR A 272 6.89 0.89 6.51
N ASN A 273 6.11 -0.02 5.92
CA ASN A 273 4.71 -0.19 6.29
C ASN A 273 4.55 -0.64 7.75
N ALA A 274 5.42 -1.54 8.22
CA ALA A 274 5.43 -1.98 9.61
C ALA A 274 5.90 -0.86 10.56
N LEU A 275 6.94 -0.11 10.19
CA LEU A 275 7.42 1.04 10.96
C LEU A 275 6.30 2.07 11.15
N ALA A 276 5.58 2.42 10.09
CA ALA A 276 4.43 3.31 10.18
C ALA A 276 3.35 2.76 11.12
N ALA A 277 3.06 1.45 11.07
CA ALA A 277 2.07 0.81 11.95
C ALA A 277 2.52 0.78 13.42
N VAL A 278 3.81 0.53 13.70
CA VAL A 278 4.39 0.63 15.05
C VAL A 278 4.29 2.06 15.57
N SER A 279 4.66 3.04 14.75
CA SER A 279 4.59 4.46 15.12
C SER A 279 3.16 4.90 15.48
N VAL A 280 2.14 4.42 14.75
CA VAL A 280 0.73 4.62 15.13
C VAL A 280 0.43 3.95 16.48
N ALA A 281 0.88 2.73 16.69
CA ALA A 281 0.65 2.00 17.93
C ALA A 281 1.29 2.72 19.14
N GLU A 282 2.52 3.19 18.99
CA GLU A 282 3.21 3.97 20.03
C GLU A 282 2.55 5.33 20.28
N PHE A 283 2.03 6.00 19.24
CA PHE A 283 1.22 7.21 19.38
C PHE A 283 -0.01 6.97 20.28
N PHE A 284 -0.61 5.78 20.21
CA PHE A 284 -1.73 5.36 21.05
C PHE A 284 -1.30 4.76 22.40
N GLY A 285 -0.01 4.69 22.70
CA GLY A 285 0.53 4.11 23.92
C GLY A 285 0.39 2.59 24.03
N VAL A 286 0.42 1.89 22.89
CA VAL A 286 0.34 0.42 22.86
C VAL A 286 1.67 -0.19 23.26
N ALA A 287 1.64 -1.12 24.22
CA ALA A 287 2.83 -1.81 24.69
C ALA A 287 3.45 -2.72 23.63
N PRO A 288 4.79 -2.88 23.58
CA PRO A 288 5.51 -3.67 22.57
C PRO A 288 5.01 -5.11 22.42
N GLU A 289 4.60 -5.76 23.51
CA GLU A 289 4.09 -7.15 23.49
C GLU A 289 2.80 -7.27 22.67
N LYS A 290 1.92 -6.26 22.74
CA LYS A 290 0.70 -6.21 21.95
C LYS A 290 0.99 -5.91 20.47
N ILE A 291 2.01 -5.10 20.18
CA ILE A 291 2.48 -4.85 18.82
C ILE A 291 2.98 -6.16 18.20
N LYS A 292 3.84 -6.89 18.91
CA LYS A 292 4.33 -8.22 18.50
C LYS A 292 3.20 -9.22 18.28
N ALA A 293 2.21 -9.25 19.18
CA ALA A 293 1.04 -10.10 19.05
C ALA A 293 0.19 -9.74 17.81
N GLY A 294 0.03 -8.45 17.52
CA GLY A 294 -0.66 -7.96 16.33
C GLY A 294 0.01 -8.40 15.04
N PHE A 295 1.33 -8.29 14.95
CA PHE A 295 2.10 -8.76 13.79
C PHE A 295 2.00 -10.28 13.60
N ASN A 296 2.11 -11.06 14.67
CA ASN A 296 2.02 -12.52 14.60
C ASN A 296 0.65 -13.02 14.15
N LYS A 297 -0.43 -12.28 14.46
CA LYS A 297 -1.81 -12.62 14.06
C LYS A 297 -2.20 -12.02 12.72
N SER A 298 -1.36 -11.15 12.14
CA SER A 298 -1.63 -10.55 10.84
C SER A 298 -1.71 -11.63 9.77
N ARG A 299 -2.85 -11.68 9.07
CA ARG A 299 -3.06 -12.57 7.93
C ARG A 299 -2.49 -11.93 6.67
N ALA A 300 -2.24 -12.75 5.66
CA ALA A 300 -1.90 -12.25 4.33
C ALA A 300 -2.95 -11.22 3.86
N VAL A 301 -2.47 -10.06 3.44
CA VAL A 301 -3.33 -8.99 2.91
C VAL A 301 -3.51 -9.21 1.42
N PHE A 302 -4.72 -9.07 0.93
CA PHE A 302 -5.10 -9.18 -0.47
C PHE A 302 -4.09 -8.50 -1.42
N GLY A 303 -3.52 -9.29 -2.34
CA GLY A 303 -2.55 -8.80 -3.33
C GLY A 303 -1.22 -8.28 -2.76
N ARG A 304 -0.94 -8.53 -1.48
CA ARG A 304 0.30 -8.14 -0.81
C ARG A 304 1.06 -9.39 -0.38
N GLN A 305 1.81 -10.01 -1.32
CA GLN A 305 2.48 -11.30 -1.15
C GLN A 305 1.49 -12.42 -0.75
N GLU A 306 0.37 -12.47 -1.44
CA GLU A 306 -0.62 -13.54 -1.23
C GLU A 306 -0.07 -14.86 -1.76
N THR A 307 -0.01 -15.88 -0.89
CA THR A 307 0.50 -17.21 -1.23
C THR A 307 -0.64 -18.22 -1.40
N PHE A 308 -0.53 -19.05 -2.43
CA PHE A 308 -1.49 -20.13 -2.74
C PHE A 308 -0.80 -21.23 -3.56
N LYS A 309 -1.53 -22.27 -3.91
CA LYS A 309 -1.01 -23.36 -4.75
C LYS A 309 -1.70 -23.41 -6.11
N ILE A 310 -0.91 -23.66 -7.15
CA ILE A 310 -1.38 -24.04 -8.48
C ILE A 310 -0.79 -25.43 -8.75
N GLY A 311 -1.61 -26.47 -8.75
CA GLY A 311 -1.10 -27.85 -8.73
C GLY A 311 -0.20 -28.09 -7.51
N ASN A 312 1.02 -28.52 -7.75
CA ASN A 312 2.03 -28.71 -6.70
C ASN A 312 2.89 -27.47 -6.43
N LYS A 313 2.75 -26.40 -7.23
CA LYS A 313 3.59 -25.21 -7.17
C LYS A 313 3.16 -24.27 -6.06
N SER A 314 4.12 -23.72 -5.35
CA SER A 314 3.90 -22.61 -4.40
C SER A 314 3.96 -21.28 -5.14
N CYS A 315 2.85 -20.56 -5.19
CA CYS A 315 2.73 -19.31 -5.94
C CYS A 315 2.61 -18.12 -5.00
N THR A 316 3.26 -17.02 -5.36
CA THR A 316 3.15 -15.73 -4.66
C THR A 316 2.68 -14.64 -5.61
N LEU A 317 1.52 -14.03 -5.32
CA LEU A 317 0.93 -12.94 -6.10
C LEU A 317 1.24 -11.60 -5.46
N VAL A 318 1.78 -10.68 -6.26
CA VAL A 318 2.17 -9.34 -5.83
C VAL A 318 1.56 -8.30 -6.79
N LEU A 319 0.81 -7.36 -6.23
CA LEU A 319 0.28 -6.23 -6.97
C LEU A 319 1.40 -5.24 -7.33
N ILE A 320 1.49 -4.89 -8.61
CA ILE A 320 2.32 -3.81 -9.14
C ILE A 320 1.44 -2.80 -9.88
N LYS A 321 1.75 -1.50 -9.77
CA LYS A 321 0.95 -0.45 -10.43
C LYS A 321 1.73 0.80 -10.83
N ASN A 322 2.99 0.89 -10.43
CA ASN A 322 3.88 2.01 -10.72
C ASN A 322 5.35 1.57 -10.70
N PRO A 323 6.30 2.40 -11.19
CA PRO A 323 7.70 2.02 -11.31
C PRO A 323 8.33 1.57 -9.99
N VAL A 324 8.12 2.33 -8.93
CA VAL A 324 8.73 2.04 -7.61
C VAL A 324 8.15 0.75 -7.04
N GLY A 325 6.83 0.56 -7.11
CA GLY A 325 6.19 -0.66 -6.63
C GLY A 325 6.67 -1.91 -7.36
N ALA A 326 6.82 -1.84 -8.70
CA ALA A 326 7.34 -2.95 -9.50
C ALA A 326 8.81 -3.24 -9.18
N SER A 327 9.66 -2.21 -9.11
CA SER A 327 11.08 -2.35 -8.75
C SER A 327 11.25 -2.98 -7.37
N GLN A 328 10.47 -2.54 -6.38
CA GLN A 328 10.53 -3.08 -5.02
C GLN A 328 10.00 -4.52 -4.94
N ALA A 329 9.01 -4.89 -5.76
CA ALA A 329 8.56 -6.27 -5.87
C ALA A 329 9.65 -7.17 -6.45
N LEU A 330 10.37 -6.71 -7.48
CA LEU A 330 11.51 -7.42 -8.07
C LEU A 330 12.67 -7.56 -7.06
N GLU A 331 13.03 -6.49 -6.34
CA GLU A 331 14.06 -6.57 -5.28
C GLU A 331 13.68 -7.56 -4.17
N MET A 332 12.42 -7.64 -3.81
CA MET A 332 11.94 -8.63 -2.84
C MET A 332 12.05 -10.06 -3.40
N ILE A 333 11.67 -10.28 -4.66
CA ILE A 333 11.76 -11.60 -5.32
C ILE A 333 13.23 -12.03 -5.44
N LYS A 334 14.15 -11.11 -5.71
CA LYS A 334 15.60 -11.34 -5.78
C LYS A 334 16.18 -11.94 -4.48
N LEU A 335 15.49 -11.79 -3.35
CA LEU A 335 15.89 -12.42 -2.08
C LEU A 335 15.55 -13.92 -1.99
N ALA A 336 14.92 -14.50 -3.01
CA ALA A 336 14.69 -15.94 -3.07
C ALA A 336 16.02 -16.67 -3.36
N ASP A 337 16.31 -17.72 -2.59
CA ASP A 337 17.50 -18.56 -2.69
C ASP A 337 17.26 -19.88 -3.44
N TYR A 338 16.21 -19.90 -4.27
CA TYR A 338 15.78 -21.04 -5.07
C TYR A 338 15.32 -20.59 -6.46
N PRO A 339 15.40 -21.47 -7.49
CA PRO A 339 14.87 -21.18 -8.82
C PRO A 339 13.34 -21.03 -8.80
N PHE A 340 12.81 -20.11 -9.58
CA PHE A 340 11.39 -19.86 -9.68
C PHE A 340 10.98 -19.39 -11.07
N SER A 341 9.73 -19.60 -11.42
CA SER A 341 9.15 -18.98 -12.61
C SER A 341 8.55 -17.62 -12.30
N LEU A 342 8.62 -16.70 -13.27
CA LEU A 342 8.06 -15.36 -13.14
C LEU A 342 6.93 -15.18 -14.16
N SER A 343 5.79 -14.68 -13.71
CA SER A 343 4.71 -14.23 -14.57
C SER A 343 4.47 -12.74 -14.34
N VAL A 344 4.42 -11.94 -15.41
CA VAL A 344 4.11 -10.51 -15.33
C VAL A 344 2.82 -10.26 -16.11
N LEU A 345 1.75 -9.88 -15.39
CA LEU A 345 0.40 -9.73 -15.91
C LEU A 345 0.04 -8.24 -16.00
N LEU A 346 -0.02 -7.71 -17.23
CA LEU A 346 -0.25 -6.29 -17.47
C LEU A 346 -1.62 -6.06 -18.11
N ASN A 347 -2.51 -5.42 -17.37
CA ASN A 347 -3.74 -4.83 -17.89
C ASN A 347 -3.63 -3.30 -17.88
N ALA A 348 -4.48 -2.63 -18.68
CA ALA A 348 -4.58 -1.18 -18.76
C ALA A 348 -6.07 -0.76 -18.75
N ASN A 349 -6.84 -1.32 -17.82
CA ASN A 349 -8.21 -0.93 -17.59
C ASN A 349 -8.24 0.38 -16.78
N TYR A 350 -9.38 1.06 -16.75
CA TYR A 350 -9.52 2.33 -16.03
C TYR A 350 -9.02 2.29 -14.58
N ALA A 351 -9.19 1.16 -13.89
CA ALA A 351 -8.74 0.99 -12.51
C ALA A 351 -7.22 0.74 -12.37
N ASP A 352 -6.54 0.33 -13.44
CA ASP A 352 -5.07 0.14 -13.47
C ASP A 352 -4.33 1.45 -13.80
N GLY A 353 -5.02 2.41 -14.42
CA GLY A 353 -4.43 3.48 -15.21
C GLY A 353 -4.27 3.06 -16.67
N ILE A 354 -4.64 3.95 -17.58
CA ILE A 354 -4.61 3.67 -19.03
C ILE A 354 -3.17 3.69 -19.57
N ASP A 355 -2.33 4.54 -18.94
CA ASP A 355 -0.92 4.68 -19.30
C ASP A 355 -0.09 3.53 -18.71
N THR A 356 0.48 2.72 -19.60
CA THR A 356 1.40 1.62 -19.25
C THR A 356 2.86 2.00 -19.38
N SER A 357 3.18 3.24 -19.76
CA SER A 357 4.57 3.70 -19.97
C SER A 357 5.47 3.55 -18.75
N TRP A 358 4.88 3.52 -17.55
CA TRP A 358 5.58 3.32 -16.29
C TRP A 358 6.43 2.03 -16.23
N ILE A 359 6.10 1.01 -17.05
CA ILE A 359 6.91 -0.23 -17.10
C ILE A 359 8.33 0.02 -17.59
N TRP A 360 8.56 1.11 -18.34
CA TRP A 360 9.88 1.48 -18.86
C TRP A 360 10.76 2.13 -17.77
N ASP A 361 10.16 2.68 -16.74
CA ASP A 361 10.83 3.30 -15.60
C ASP A 361 11.08 2.31 -14.44
N ALA A 362 10.42 1.14 -14.47
CA ALA A 362 10.64 0.08 -13.49
C ALA A 362 11.91 -0.71 -13.83
N ASN A 363 12.67 -1.10 -12.78
CA ASN A 363 13.95 -1.82 -12.92
C ASN A 363 13.76 -3.31 -13.25
N PHE A 364 13.21 -3.60 -14.44
CA PHE A 364 13.12 -4.98 -14.93
C PHE A 364 14.48 -5.58 -15.28
N GLU A 365 15.52 -4.78 -15.44
CA GLU A 365 16.90 -5.24 -15.67
C GLU A 365 17.40 -6.14 -14.54
N SER A 366 16.90 -5.97 -13.32
CA SER A 366 17.25 -6.81 -12.16
C SER A 366 16.91 -8.28 -12.33
N ILE A 367 16.00 -8.65 -13.27
CA ILE A 367 15.70 -10.06 -13.57
C ILE A 367 16.90 -10.84 -14.10
N LEU A 368 17.86 -10.15 -14.69
CA LEU A 368 19.09 -10.79 -15.22
C LEU A 368 20.00 -11.34 -14.11
N ASP A 369 19.83 -10.85 -12.89
CA ASP A 369 20.57 -11.28 -11.70
C ASP A 369 19.86 -12.41 -10.94
N MET A 370 18.74 -12.94 -11.45
CA MET A 370 17.90 -13.92 -10.79
C MET A 370 17.95 -15.28 -11.53
N ASP A 371 17.75 -16.36 -10.80
CA ASP A 371 17.61 -17.70 -11.39
C ASP A 371 16.16 -17.93 -11.86
N ILE A 372 15.84 -17.39 -13.04
CA ILE A 372 14.52 -17.47 -13.68
C ILE A 372 14.67 -18.25 -14.99
N PRO A 373 14.24 -19.53 -15.03
CA PRO A 373 14.29 -20.32 -16.27
C PRO A 373 13.38 -19.81 -17.38
N GLU A 374 12.18 -19.36 -17.02
CA GLU A 374 11.16 -18.90 -17.97
C GLU A 374 10.33 -17.76 -17.39
N ILE A 375 9.90 -16.82 -18.26
CA ILE A 375 9.01 -15.71 -17.90
C ILE A 375 7.74 -15.77 -18.74
N ASN A 376 6.57 -15.67 -18.09
CA ASN A 376 5.29 -15.52 -18.75
C ASN A 376 4.89 -14.04 -18.80
N ALA A 377 4.60 -13.54 -19.98
CA ALA A 377 4.02 -12.22 -20.21
C ALA A 377 2.52 -12.37 -20.49
N GLY A 378 1.67 -11.89 -19.58
CA GLY A 378 0.22 -12.12 -19.64
C GLY A 378 -0.62 -10.85 -19.52
N GLY A 379 -1.93 -11.03 -19.76
CA GLY A 379 -2.93 -9.98 -19.69
C GLY A 379 -3.16 -9.24 -21.01
N VAL A 380 -4.06 -8.26 -20.98
CA VAL A 380 -4.49 -7.51 -22.19
C VAL A 380 -3.30 -6.82 -22.88
N ARG A 381 -2.27 -6.44 -22.14
CA ARG A 381 -1.05 -5.81 -22.63
C ARG A 381 0.16 -6.75 -22.64
N HIS A 382 -0.06 -8.06 -22.80
CA HIS A 382 0.99 -9.07 -22.80
C HIS A 382 2.13 -8.78 -23.78
N SER A 383 1.84 -8.24 -24.97
CA SER A 383 2.85 -7.91 -25.97
C SER A 383 3.73 -6.72 -25.54
N GLU A 384 3.21 -5.75 -24.78
CA GLU A 384 3.97 -4.62 -24.29
C GLU A 384 4.96 -5.06 -23.22
N ILE A 385 4.50 -5.87 -22.26
CA ILE A 385 5.41 -6.36 -21.20
C ILE A 385 6.42 -7.36 -21.77
N ALA A 386 6.06 -8.20 -22.74
CA ALA A 386 7.01 -9.07 -23.42
C ALA A 386 8.10 -8.26 -24.13
N ARG A 387 7.72 -7.14 -24.79
CA ARG A 387 8.69 -6.22 -25.39
C ARG A 387 9.62 -5.59 -24.34
N ARG A 388 9.06 -5.16 -23.20
CA ARG A 388 9.85 -4.60 -22.10
C ARG A 388 10.89 -5.60 -21.57
N LEU A 389 10.46 -6.87 -21.38
CA LEU A 389 11.33 -7.95 -20.92
C LEU A 389 12.47 -8.25 -21.93
N ARG A 390 12.17 -8.25 -23.22
CA ARG A 390 13.22 -8.41 -24.27
C ARG A 390 14.26 -7.30 -24.23
N VAL A 391 13.84 -6.06 -24.00
CA VAL A 391 14.75 -4.91 -23.93
C VAL A 391 15.71 -4.99 -22.74
N THR A 392 15.38 -5.72 -21.66
CA THR A 392 16.35 -5.99 -20.58
C THR A 392 17.54 -6.85 -21.03
N GLY A 393 17.41 -7.56 -22.12
CA GLY A 393 18.38 -8.57 -22.57
C GLY A 393 18.02 -9.99 -22.16
N TYR A 394 16.85 -10.22 -21.54
CA TYR A 394 16.39 -11.57 -21.20
C TYR A 394 16.10 -12.36 -22.48
N PRO A 395 16.50 -13.65 -22.58
CA PRO A 395 16.38 -14.45 -23.81
C PRO A 395 14.93 -14.53 -24.31
N GLU A 396 14.73 -14.22 -25.59
CA GLU A 396 13.39 -14.14 -26.19
C GLU A 396 12.70 -15.51 -26.25
N ASP A 397 13.46 -16.58 -26.49
CA ASP A 397 12.98 -17.97 -26.51
C ASP A 397 12.50 -18.47 -25.15
N LYS A 398 12.82 -17.75 -24.06
CA LYS A 398 12.36 -18.01 -22.70
C LYS A 398 11.21 -17.11 -22.24
N ILE A 399 10.65 -16.29 -23.14
CA ILE A 399 9.49 -15.43 -22.86
C ILE A 399 8.27 -16.01 -23.56
N THR A 400 7.34 -16.56 -22.78
CA THR A 400 6.05 -17.05 -23.30
C THR A 400 4.99 -15.98 -23.13
N GLN A 401 4.21 -15.72 -24.19
CA GLN A 401 3.15 -14.73 -24.18
C GLN A 401 1.77 -15.41 -24.17
N ALA A 402 0.85 -14.89 -23.35
CA ALA A 402 -0.53 -15.34 -23.31
C ALA A 402 -1.47 -14.18 -22.96
N GLU A 403 -2.44 -13.91 -23.84
CA GLU A 403 -3.46 -12.88 -23.58
C GLU A 403 -4.43 -13.33 -22.48
N LYS A 404 -4.84 -14.59 -22.51
CA LYS A 404 -5.79 -15.15 -21.53
C LYS A 404 -5.06 -15.58 -20.25
N LEU A 405 -5.57 -15.15 -19.11
CA LEU A 405 -4.97 -15.47 -17.80
C LEU A 405 -5.14 -16.94 -17.41
N GLU A 406 -6.14 -17.64 -17.98
CA GLU A 406 -6.27 -19.10 -17.82
C GLU A 406 -5.08 -19.86 -18.44
N ASP A 407 -4.54 -19.35 -19.55
CA ASP A 407 -3.37 -19.96 -20.21
C ASP A 407 -2.12 -19.76 -19.35
N ILE A 408 -1.97 -18.60 -18.69
CA ILE A 408 -0.88 -18.35 -17.73
C ILE A 408 -0.88 -19.39 -16.61
N MET A 409 -2.06 -19.72 -16.08
CA MET A 409 -2.17 -20.73 -15.04
C MET A 409 -1.67 -22.10 -15.53
N THR A 410 -2.03 -22.46 -16.76
CA THR A 410 -1.58 -23.69 -17.40
C THR A 410 -0.07 -23.70 -17.64
N LEU A 411 0.52 -22.56 -18.00
CA LEU A 411 1.96 -22.40 -18.18
C LEU A 411 2.69 -22.59 -16.84
N ILE A 412 2.21 -21.98 -15.75
CA ILE A 412 2.78 -22.13 -14.42
C ILE A 412 2.76 -23.62 -13.99
N GLU A 413 1.68 -24.36 -14.25
CA GLU A 413 1.56 -25.79 -13.90
C GLU A 413 2.61 -26.64 -14.63
N LYS A 414 2.97 -26.29 -15.87
CA LYS A 414 3.89 -27.05 -16.72
C LYS A 414 5.38 -26.75 -16.47
N GLN A 415 5.72 -25.64 -15.85
CA GLN A 415 7.11 -25.25 -15.60
C GLN A 415 7.77 -26.15 -14.55
N ASP A 416 9.07 -26.39 -14.66
CA ASP A 416 9.80 -27.30 -13.78
C ASP A 416 10.07 -26.73 -12.36
N CYS A 417 9.92 -25.41 -12.17
CA CYS A 417 10.12 -24.78 -10.87
C CYS A 417 9.00 -25.11 -9.87
N ASP A 418 9.35 -25.36 -8.61
CA ASP A 418 8.39 -25.57 -7.52
C ASP A 418 7.75 -24.26 -7.02
N HIS A 419 8.36 -23.13 -7.36
CA HIS A 419 7.91 -21.80 -6.96
C HIS A 419 7.59 -20.92 -8.18
N ALA A 420 6.55 -20.08 -8.05
CA ALA A 420 6.18 -19.12 -9.06
C ALA A 420 5.84 -17.75 -8.42
N TYR A 421 6.40 -16.69 -8.96
CA TYR A 421 6.00 -15.33 -8.63
C TYR A 421 5.12 -14.76 -9.73
N ILE A 422 4.05 -14.07 -9.33
CA ILE A 422 3.09 -13.46 -10.24
C ILE A 422 3.01 -11.98 -9.89
N LEU A 423 3.58 -11.14 -10.73
CA LEU A 423 3.45 -9.68 -10.65
C LEU A 423 2.26 -9.26 -11.51
N ALA A 424 1.26 -8.63 -10.94
CA ALA A 424 0.03 -8.30 -11.67
C ALA A 424 -0.43 -6.86 -11.40
N THR A 425 -0.94 -6.18 -12.43
CA THR A 425 -1.70 -4.94 -12.24
C THR A 425 -3.05 -5.26 -11.59
N TYR A 426 -3.74 -4.23 -11.09
CA TYR A 426 -4.91 -4.42 -10.23
C TYR A 426 -6.02 -5.27 -10.86
N THR A 427 -6.43 -4.95 -12.09
CA THR A 427 -7.50 -5.71 -12.75
C THR A 427 -7.04 -7.08 -13.21
N ALA A 428 -5.78 -7.23 -13.64
CA ALA A 428 -5.20 -8.54 -13.95
C ALA A 428 -5.14 -9.44 -12.71
N MET A 429 -4.79 -8.86 -11.55
CA MET A 429 -4.79 -9.56 -10.27
C MET A 429 -6.20 -10.04 -9.89
N LEU A 430 -7.21 -9.16 -10.00
CA LEU A 430 -8.61 -9.53 -9.70
C LEU A 430 -9.10 -10.66 -10.59
N GLU A 431 -8.89 -10.54 -11.90
CA GLU A 431 -9.28 -11.54 -12.89
C GLU A 431 -8.57 -12.88 -12.64
N PHE A 432 -7.25 -12.85 -12.40
CA PHE A 432 -6.49 -14.06 -12.09
C PHE A 432 -6.97 -14.74 -10.79
N ARG A 433 -7.31 -13.96 -9.76
CA ARG A 433 -7.89 -14.51 -8.52
C ARG A 433 -9.28 -15.10 -8.72
N ASP A 434 -10.11 -14.52 -9.58
CA ASP A 434 -11.41 -15.11 -9.91
C ASP A 434 -11.24 -16.48 -10.58
N ILE A 435 -10.27 -16.64 -11.46
CA ILE A 435 -9.89 -17.93 -12.07
C ILE A 435 -9.42 -18.92 -10.99
N LEU A 436 -8.55 -18.49 -10.08
CA LEU A 436 -8.08 -19.30 -8.96
C LEU A 436 -9.22 -19.74 -8.03
N ALA A 437 -10.17 -18.84 -7.74
CA ALA A 437 -11.32 -19.14 -6.90
C ALA A 437 -12.28 -20.15 -7.55
N GLN A 438 -12.44 -20.09 -8.88
CA GLN A 438 -13.23 -21.09 -9.63
C GLN A 438 -12.60 -22.48 -9.58
N ARG A 439 -11.27 -22.56 -9.52
CA ARG A 439 -10.50 -23.81 -9.38
C ARG A 439 -10.23 -24.19 -7.91
N HIS A 440 -10.87 -23.53 -6.94
CA HIS A 440 -10.73 -23.77 -5.49
C HIS A 440 -9.29 -23.59 -4.93
N ALA A 441 -8.42 -22.89 -5.64
CA ALA A 441 -7.06 -22.62 -5.19
C ALA A 441 -6.96 -21.50 -4.13
N VAL A 442 -7.94 -20.59 -4.10
CA VAL A 442 -8.07 -19.49 -3.12
C VAL A 442 -9.52 -19.30 -2.70
N GLY A 443 -9.75 -18.66 -1.55
CA GLY A 443 -11.09 -18.26 -1.12
C GLY A 443 -11.67 -17.13 -1.98
N LYS A 444 -13.00 -17.08 -2.13
CA LYS A 444 -13.71 -16.04 -2.91
C LYS A 444 -13.74 -14.67 -2.23
N GLU A 445 -13.51 -14.57 -0.92
CA GLU A 445 -13.64 -13.32 -0.17
C GLU A 445 -12.36 -12.49 -0.22
N MET A 446 -12.54 -11.19 -0.47
CA MET A 446 -11.51 -10.18 -0.23
C MET A 446 -11.56 -9.83 1.27
N ASN A 447 -10.70 -10.44 2.06
CA ASN A 447 -10.55 -10.14 3.49
C ASN A 447 -9.59 -8.96 3.71
#